data_ee215ad5904f1289e6a6df3b83dbe1f5
#
_entry.id   ee215ad5904f1289e6a6df3b83dbe1f5
#
_cell.length_a   1.000
_cell.length_b   1.000
_cell.length_c   1.000
_cell.angle_alpha   90.00
_cell.angle_beta   90.00
_cell.angle_gamma   90.00
#
_symmetry.space_group_name_H-M   'P 1'
#
loop_
_entity.id
_entity.type
_entity.pdbx_description
1 polymer ?
#
loop_
_entity_poly.entity_id
_entity_poly.type
_entity_poly.pdbx_seq_one_letter_code
_entity_poly.pdbx_strand_id
1 'polypeptide(L)'
;MRRRIGGARYAGPMAQTPDAIDVVSASGARTRDRSAQRPAEQADAGVRLLGPGDVRGLATALGIRPTRLLGQNFVQDPGTVRRIVHSAGVLFGESVLEVGPGLGSLTLALLETGARVTAVEVDPVLARALPVTVADRAPGAVGRLRVVLADALTIDAPAALGMPENAPAPTRLVANLPYNIAVPVLLTLFAALPDLGSATVMVQAEVADRLTAAPGSRTYRVPSVKTAWYAAA
;
A
#
# COMPACT_ATOMS: atom_id res chain seq x y z
N MET A 1 3.99 -23.25 4.24
CA MET A 1 4.94 -22.31 4.86
C MET A 1 4.12 -21.12 5.36
N ARG A 2 4.03 -20.89 6.68
CA ARG A 2 3.12 -19.88 7.26
C ARG A 2 3.80 -18.52 7.34
N ARG A 3 3.11 -17.45 6.99
CA ARG A 3 3.56 -16.05 7.06
C ARG A 3 3.10 -15.44 8.40
N ARG A 4 3.90 -14.61 9.04
CA ARG A 4 3.54 -13.94 10.32
C ARG A 4 2.82 -12.63 10.09
N ILE A 5 1.68 -12.41 10.77
CA ILE A 5 1.01 -11.12 10.88
C ILE A 5 1.38 -10.53 12.25
N GLY A 6 2.14 -9.46 12.24
CA GLY A 6 2.41 -8.67 13.44
C GLY A 6 1.48 -7.45 13.44
N GLY A 7 0.50 -7.42 14.35
CA GLY A 7 -0.32 -6.24 14.56
C GLY A 7 0.44 -5.22 15.41
N ALA A 8 0.95 -4.16 14.83
CA ALA A 8 1.38 -2.99 15.58
C ALA A 8 0.19 -2.06 15.75
N ARG A 9 -0.48 -2.11 16.92
CA ARG A 9 -1.47 -1.09 17.30
C ARG A 9 -0.71 0.17 17.68
N TYR A 10 -0.86 1.23 16.92
CA TYR A 10 -0.35 2.54 17.30
C TYR A 10 -1.48 3.36 17.92
N ALA A 11 -1.48 3.45 19.26
CA ALA A 11 -2.31 4.36 20.04
C ALA A 11 -1.50 5.64 20.29
N GLY A 12 -1.53 6.59 19.34
CA GLY A 12 -1.08 7.97 19.58
C GLY A 12 -2.28 8.88 19.76
N PRO A 13 -2.15 10.05 20.45
CA PRO A 13 -3.28 10.94 20.66
C PRO A 13 -3.73 11.51 19.31
N MET A 14 -4.87 11.05 18.82
CA MET A 14 -5.50 11.54 17.60
C MET A 14 -6.46 12.67 17.94
N ALA A 15 -6.24 13.83 17.33
CA ALA A 15 -7.30 14.80 17.13
C ALA A 15 -8.41 14.12 16.32
N GLN A 16 -9.64 14.26 16.78
CA GLN A 16 -10.86 13.59 16.35
C GLN A 16 -11.00 13.52 14.80
N THR A 17 -10.66 12.40 14.23
CA THR A 17 -11.17 11.93 12.94
C THR A 17 -12.16 10.79 13.20
N PRO A 18 -13.32 10.75 12.52
CA PRO A 18 -14.43 9.87 12.91
C PRO A 18 -14.21 8.37 12.70
N ASP A 19 -13.10 7.92 12.11
CA ASP A 19 -12.80 6.51 11.90
C ASP A 19 -11.36 6.21 12.28
N ALA A 20 -11.15 5.37 13.29
CA ALA A 20 -9.84 4.85 13.64
C ALA A 20 -9.29 4.02 12.45
N ILE A 21 -8.08 4.34 12.01
CA ILE A 21 -7.40 3.66 10.90
C ILE A 21 -6.24 2.87 11.48
N ASP A 22 -6.25 1.54 11.26
CA ASP A 22 -5.18 0.66 11.69
C ASP A 22 -4.28 0.24 10.52
N VAL A 23 -2.99 0.07 10.83
CA VAL A 23 -2.00 -0.49 9.91
C VAL A 23 -1.81 -1.95 10.25
N VAL A 24 -2.17 -2.83 9.33
CA VAL A 24 -1.95 -4.27 9.46
C VAL A 24 -0.73 -4.65 8.63
N SER A 25 0.26 -5.29 9.26
CA SER A 25 1.46 -5.77 8.59
C SER A 25 1.53 -7.29 8.67
N ALA A 26 1.73 -7.93 7.53
CA ALA A 26 1.92 -9.37 7.42
C ALA A 26 3.29 -9.66 6.81
N SER A 27 4.09 -10.55 7.42
CA SER A 27 5.38 -10.94 6.88
C SER A 27 5.50 -12.45 6.74
N GLY A 28 5.98 -12.92 5.58
CA GLY A 28 6.30 -14.34 5.32
C GLY A 28 7.76 -14.64 5.67
N ALA A 29 8.00 -15.79 6.24
CA ALA A 29 9.35 -16.26 6.56
C ALA A 29 10.06 -16.80 5.30
N ARG A 30 10.53 -15.89 4.42
CA ARG A 30 11.77 -16.14 3.68
C ARG A 30 12.80 -15.18 4.26
N THR A 31 13.62 -15.68 5.14
CA THR A 31 14.85 -15.03 5.60
C THR A 31 15.77 -14.84 4.38
N ARG A 32 15.57 -13.77 3.62
CA ARG A 32 16.67 -13.20 2.86
C ARG A 32 17.55 -12.49 3.89
N ASP A 33 18.82 -12.78 3.81
CA ASP A 33 19.85 -12.15 4.63
C ASP A 33 19.65 -10.60 4.59
N ARG A 34 19.18 -10.04 5.72
CA ARG A 34 18.93 -8.60 5.88
C ARG A 34 20.20 -7.81 6.13
N SER A 35 21.37 -8.48 6.23
CA SER A 35 22.64 -7.86 6.62
C SER A 35 23.24 -6.93 5.54
N ALA A 36 22.73 -6.95 4.30
CA ALA A 36 23.25 -6.15 3.19
C ALA A 36 22.35 -4.95 2.78
N GLN A 37 21.20 -4.76 3.40
CA GLN A 37 20.26 -3.71 3.01
C GLN A 37 20.35 -2.53 3.96
N ARG A 38 20.93 -1.42 3.47
CA ARG A 38 20.99 -0.15 4.22
C ARG A 38 19.57 0.36 4.51
N PRO A 39 19.28 0.85 5.75
CA PRO A 39 18.05 1.58 6.04
C PRO A 39 17.92 2.80 5.11
N ALA A 40 16.71 3.31 4.97
CA ALA A 40 16.34 4.45 4.11
C ALA A 40 16.96 5.82 4.50
N GLU A 41 18.19 5.84 5.02
CA GLU A 41 18.96 7.08 5.30
C GLU A 41 19.36 7.83 4.02
N GLN A 42 19.12 7.25 2.84
CA GLN A 42 19.26 7.93 1.55
C GLN A 42 17.88 8.22 0.96
N ALA A 43 16.99 8.82 1.77
CA ALA A 43 15.74 9.37 1.26
C ALA A 43 16.04 10.31 0.09
N ASP A 44 15.30 10.17 -1.02
CA ASP A 44 15.41 11.07 -2.16
C ASP A 44 14.92 12.48 -1.73
N ALA A 45 15.85 13.34 -1.36
CA ALA A 45 15.58 14.69 -0.86
C ALA A 45 14.82 15.58 -1.88
N GLY A 46 14.63 15.11 -3.12
CA GLY A 46 13.87 15.78 -4.16
C GLY A 46 12.36 15.51 -4.17
N VAL A 47 11.86 14.60 -3.32
CA VAL A 47 10.44 14.26 -3.28
C VAL A 47 9.64 15.25 -2.43
N ARG A 48 8.59 15.85 -3.02
CA ARG A 48 7.67 16.75 -2.35
C ARG A 48 6.32 16.05 -2.13
N LEU A 49 6.01 15.67 -0.90
CA LEU A 49 4.73 15.02 -0.58
C LEU A 49 3.54 15.96 -0.77
N LEU A 50 2.36 15.38 -1.03
CA LEU A 50 1.11 16.13 -1.15
C LEU A 50 0.59 16.51 0.24
N GLY A 51 0.33 17.80 0.45
CA GLY A 51 -0.43 18.29 1.60
C GLY A 51 -1.93 18.36 1.32
N PRO A 52 -2.75 18.71 2.34
CA PRO A 52 -4.22 18.78 2.18
C PRO A 52 -4.66 19.77 1.08
N GLY A 53 -3.92 20.87 0.87
CA GLY A 53 -4.18 21.84 -0.20
C GLY A 53 -3.94 21.24 -1.58
N ASP A 54 -2.83 20.49 -1.75
CA ASP A 54 -2.47 19.86 -3.01
C ASP A 54 -3.50 18.79 -3.40
N VAL A 55 -3.90 17.95 -2.43
CA VAL A 55 -4.91 16.90 -2.65
C VAL A 55 -6.23 17.50 -3.10
N ARG A 56 -6.70 18.58 -2.45
CA ARG A 56 -7.93 19.27 -2.88
C ARG A 56 -7.79 19.90 -4.27
N GLY A 57 -6.66 20.54 -4.55
CA GLY A 57 -6.37 21.15 -5.86
C GLY A 57 -6.38 20.10 -6.98
N LEU A 58 -5.67 19.00 -6.80
CA LEU A 58 -5.63 17.90 -7.76
C LEU A 58 -7.01 17.26 -7.97
N ALA A 59 -7.76 16.97 -6.90
CA ALA A 59 -9.10 16.42 -7.00
C ALA A 59 -10.03 17.36 -7.80
N THR A 60 -9.97 18.66 -7.55
CA THR A 60 -10.74 19.67 -8.28
C THR A 60 -10.34 19.72 -9.75
N ALA A 61 -9.04 19.77 -10.05
CA ALA A 61 -8.52 19.83 -11.42
C ALA A 61 -8.90 18.59 -12.25
N LEU A 62 -8.97 17.42 -11.61
CA LEU A 62 -9.36 16.15 -12.24
C LEU A 62 -10.88 15.94 -12.27
N GLY A 63 -11.68 16.87 -11.72
CA GLY A 63 -13.14 16.71 -11.63
C GLY A 63 -13.57 15.56 -10.70
N ILE A 64 -12.67 15.11 -9.82
CA ILE A 64 -12.93 14.01 -8.90
C ILE A 64 -13.71 14.54 -7.71
N ARG A 65 -14.92 14.06 -7.54
CA ARG A 65 -15.67 14.22 -6.30
C ARG A 65 -15.40 13.00 -5.44
N PRO A 66 -14.87 13.15 -4.20
CA PRO A 66 -14.74 12.03 -3.29
C PRO A 66 -16.09 11.35 -3.12
N THR A 67 -16.30 10.21 -3.76
CA THR A 67 -17.53 9.45 -3.64
C THR A 67 -17.30 8.36 -2.62
N ARG A 68 -18.16 8.27 -1.60
CA ARG A 68 -18.17 7.18 -0.63
C ARG A 68 -18.31 5.80 -1.30
N LEU A 69 -18.88 5.75 -2.52
CA LEU A 69 -19.10 4.54 -3.30
C LEU A 69 -17.79 3.85 -3.77
N LEU A 70 -16.73 4.60 -4.03
CA LEU A 70 -15.42 4.04 -4.41
C LEU A 70 -14.47 3.91 -3.20
N GLY A 71 -14.92 4.25 -1.99
CA GLY A 71 -14.10 4.18 -0.79
C GLY A 71 -12.85 5.06 -0.84
N GLN A 72 -12.85 6.10 -1.72
CA GLN A 72 -11.69 6.97 -1.93
C GLN A 72 -11.46 7.85 -0.70
N ASN A 73 -10.75 7.30 0.27
CA ASN A 73 -10.30 8.03 1.44
C ASN A 73 -8.84 8.44 1.20
N PHE A 74 -8.66 9.57 0.51
CA PHE A 74 -7.31 10.08 0.21
C PHE A 74 -6.60 10.46 1.51
N VAL A 75 -5.45 9.83 1.76
CA VAL A 75 -4.57 10.27 2.86
C VAL A 75 -4.00 11.62 2.48
N GLN A 76 -4.30 12.64 3.29
CA GLN A 76 -3.96 14.03 3.01
C GLN A 76 -2.79 14.53 3.87
N ASP A 77 -2.41 13.76 4.90
CA ASP A 77 -1.36 14.16 5.84
C ASP A 77 -0.03 13.50 5.50
N PRO A 78 1.01 14.28 5.16
CA PRO A 78 2.35 13.78 4.88
C PRO A 78 2.97 12.96 6.03
N GLY A 79 2.68 13.32 7.28
CA GLY A 79 3.15 12.59 8.45
C GLY A 79 2.55 11.18 8.52
N THR A 80 1.28 11.05 8.16
CA THR A 80 0.59 9.76 8.14
C THR A 80 1.14 8.84 7.06
N VAL A 81 1.35 9.32 5.82
CA VAL A 81 1.92 8.47 4.75
C VAL A 81 3.34 8.02 5.08
N ARG A 82 4.18 8.88 5.65
CA ARG A 82 5.53 8.48 6.11
C ARG A 82 5.47 7.44 7.22
N ARG A 83 4.53 7.53 8.16
CA ARG A 83 4.33 6.50 9.20
C ARG A 83 3.93 5.16 8.61
N ILE A 84 3.04 5.13 7.61
CA ILE A 84 2.66 3.90 6.90
C ILE A 84 3.90 3.26 6.26
N VAL A 85 4.67 4.02 5.51
CA VAL A 85 5.87 3.55 4.82
C VAL A 85 6.93 3.07 5.82
N HIS A 86 7.13 3.80 6.93
CA HIS A 86 8.03 3.40 8.01
C HIS A 86 7.57 2.08 8.66
N SER A 87 6.28 1.95 8.98
CA SER A 87 5.71 0.71 9.54
C SER A 87 5.83 -0.46 8.56
N ALA A 88 5.75 -0.20 7.27
CA ALA A 88 5.97 -1.19 6.24
C ALA A 88 7.44 -1.67 6.18
N GLY A 89 8.39 -0.90 6.71
CA GLY A 89 9.81 -1.23 6.68
C GLY A 89 10.37 -1.31 5.26
N VAL A 90 9.92 -0.42 4.37
CA VAL A 90 10.36 -0.37 2.97
C VAL A 90 11.83 0.00 2.91
N LEU A 91 12.60 -0.75 2.09
CA LEU A 91 14.03 -0.57 1.94
C LEU A 91 14.36 0.16 0.64
N PHE A 92 15.53 0.81 0.61
CA PHE A 92 16.04 1.43 -0.61
C PHE A 92 16.17 0.40 -1.75
N GLY A 93 15.66 0.76 -2.94
CA GLY A 93 15.71 -0.11 -4.13
C GLY A 93 14.73 -1.29 -4.11
N GLU A 94 13.96 -1.47 -3.03
CA GLU A 94 12.95 -2.54 -2.93
C GLU A 94 11.84 -2.36 -3.97
N SER A 95 11.33 -3.48 -4.52
CA SER A 95 10.16 -3.47 -5.41
C SER A 95 8.89 -3.60 -4.60
N VAL A 96 8.05 -2.57 -4.66
CA VAL A 96 6.82 -2.43 -3.88
C VAL A 96 5.62 -2.42 -4.81
N LEU A 97 4.58 -3.19 -4.46
CA LEU A 97 3.25 -3.11 -5.07
C LEU A 97 2.39 -2.16 -4.24
N GLU A 98 1.81 -1.18 -4.89
CA GLU A 98 0.78 -0.31 -4.30
C GLU A 98 -0.55 -0.59 -4.99
N VAL A 99 -1.64 -0.71 -4.23
CA VAL A 99 -3.00 -0.84 -4.78
C VAL A 99 -3.82 0.37 -4.39
N GLY A 100 -4.46 0.98 -5.39
CA GLY A 100 -5.26 2.19 -5.22
C GLY A 100 -4.41 3.41 -4.85
N PRO A 101 -3.40 3.81 -5.66
CA PRO A 101 -2.55 4.96 -5.37
C PRO A 101 -3.33 6.27 -5.31
N GLY A 102 -4.47 6.34 -5.98
CA GLY A 102 -5.29 7.53 -6.04
C GLY A 102 -4.53 8.73 -6.60
N LEU A 103 -4.46 9.83 -5.82
CA LEU A 103 -3.73 11.04 -6.20
C LEU A 103 -2.20 10.94 -6.01
N GLY A 104 -1.69 9.84 -5.41
CA GLY A 104 -0.27 9.57 -5.28
C GLY A 104 0.37 9.95 -3.94
N SER A 105 -0.42 10.25 -2.90
CA SER A 105 0.14 10.60 -1.58
C SER A 105 1.06 9.51 -1.03
N LEU A 106 0.60 8.25 -1.02
CA LEU A 106 1.39 7.11 -0.55
C LEU A 106 2.49 6.75 -1.54
N THR A 107 2.21 6.81 -2.85
CA THR A 107 3.19 6.60 -3.92
C THR A 107 4.43 7.48 -3.74
N LEU A 108 4.23 8.78 -3.50
CA LEU A 108 5.34 9.73 -3.28
C LEU A 108 6.16 9.37 -2.04
N ALA A 109 5.52 8.95 -0.95
CA ALA A 109 6.24 8.54 0.25
C ALA A 109 7.02 7.22 0.05
N LEU A 110 6.50 6.30 -0.76
CA LEU A 110 7.23 5.11 -1.16
C LEU A 110 8.44 5.45 -2.04
N LEU A 111 8.27 6.35 -3.01
CA LEU A 111 9.35 6.83 -3.87
C LEU A 111 10.42 7.60 -3.09
N GLU A 112 10.04 8.32 -2.02
CA GLU A 112 10.95 9.04 -1.10
C GLU A 112 11.97 8.08 -0.46
N THR A 113 11.62 6.81 -0.21
CA THR A 113 12.55 5.80 0.31
C THR A 113 13.55 5.28 -0.72
N GLY A 114 13.41 5.66 -1.99
CA GLY A 114 14.19 5.08 -3.09
C GLY A 114 13.62 3.78 -3.66
N ALA A 115 12.45 3.34 -3.20
CA ALA A 115 11.79 2.13 -3.71
C ALA A 115 11.37 2.27 -5.18
N ARG A 116 11.18 1.13 -5.85
CA ARG A 116 10.51 0.99 -7.14
C ARG A 116 9.05 0.67 -6.88
N VAL A 117 8.13 1.44 -7.42
CA VAL A 117 6.69 1.30 -7.15
C VAL A 117 5.96 0.82 -8.40
N THR A 118 5.29 -0.33 -8.29
CA THR A 118 4.27 -0.76 -9.26
C THR A 118 2.91 -0.45 -8.65
N ALA A 119 2.21 0.52 -9.22
CA ALA A 119 0.92 1.01 -8.72
C ALA A 119 -0.22 0.46 -9.59
N VAL A 120 -1.15 -0.27 -8.99
CA VAL A 120 -2.36 -0.79 -9.65
C VAL A 120 -3.53 0.12 -9.32
N GLU A 121 -4.12 0.71 -10.36
CA GLU A 121 -5.24 1.66 -10.23
C GLU A 121 -6.36 1.27 -11.19
N VAL A 122 -7.58 1.23 -10.68
CA VAL A 122 -8.77 0.85 -11.45
C VAL A 122 -9.38 2.05 -12.16
N ASP A 123 -9.22 3.25 -11.60
CA ASP A 123 -9.75 4.47 -12.18
C ASP A 123 -8.82 4.99 -13.29
N PRO A 124 -9.28 5.06 -14.56
CA PRO A 124 -8.44 5.50 -15.66
C PRO A 124 -8.05 6.98 -15.59
N VAL A 125 -8.79 7.82 -14.87
CA VAL A 125 -8.44 9.24 -14.67
C VAL A 125 -7.25 9.34 -13.71
N LEU A 126 -7.32 8.61 -12.57
CA LEU A 126 -6.27 8.57 -11.57
C LEU A 126 -5.01 7.88 -12.11
N ALA A 127 -5.16 6.77 -12.83
CA ALA A 127 -4.04 6.05 -13.43
C ALA A 127 -3.24 6.93 -14.42
N ARG A 128 -3.93 7.78 -15.19
CA ARG A 128 -3.27 8.74 -16.10
C ARG A 128 -2.67 9.94 -15.37
N ALA A 129 -3.29 10.38 -14.27
CA ALA A 129 -2.82 11.55 -13.51
C ALA A 129 -1.59 11.24 -12.66
N LEU A 130 -1.45 10.00 -12.15
CA LEU A 130 -0.38 9.62 -11.23
C LEU A 130 1.03 9.88 -11.77
N PRO A 131 1.39 9.49 -13.02
CA PRO A 131 2.72 9.82 -13.59
C PRO A 131 2.98 11.32 -13.65
N VAL A 132 1.95 12.13 -13.94
CA VAL A 132 2.06 13.60 -13.99
C VAL A 132 2.33 14.17 -12.59
N THR A 133 1.59 13.67 -11.59
CA THR A 133 1.83 14.02 -10.17
C THR A 133 3.26 13.70 -9.75
N VAL A 134 3.76 12.50 -10.11
CA VAL A 134 5.13 12.09 -9.76
C VAL A 134 6.17 12.91 -10.52
N ALA A 135 5.95 13.24 -11.78
CA ALA A 135 6.86 14.09 -12.56
C ALA A 135 6.99 15.50 -11.96
N ASP A 136 5.89 16.07 -11.45
CA ASP A 136 5.92 17.37 -10.74
C ASP A 136 6.57 17.27 -9.37
N ARG A 137 6.27 16.25 -8.60
CA ARG A 137 6.61 16.17 -7.16
C ARG A 137 7.90 15.42 -6.86
N ALA A 138 8.31 14.52 -7.74
CA ALA A 138 9.46 13.65 -7.60
C ALA A 138 10.13 13.38 -8.95
N PRO A 139 10.63 14.41 -9.67
CA PRO A 139 11.14 14.25 -11.04
C PRO A 139 12.28 13.22 -11.14
N GLY A 140 13.13 13.11 -10.13
CA GLY A 140 14.20 12.09 -10.05
C GLY A 140 13.69 10.66 -9.85
N ALA A 141 12.41 10.48 -9.51
CA ALA A 141 11.82 9.18 -9.23
C ALA A 141 10.94 8.64 -10.35
N VAL A 142 10.70 9.39 -11.44
CA VAL A 142 9.80 8.99 -12.53
C VAL A 142 10.14 7.61 -13.08
N GLY A 143 11.42 7.28 -13.27
CA GLY A 143 11.87 5.96 -13.75
C GLY A 143 11.67 4.81 -12.75
N ARG A 144 11.24 5.10 -11.52
CA ARG A 144 10.95 4.11 -10.48
C ARG A 144 9.45 3.84 -10.29
N LEU A 145 8.59 4.59 -11.00
CA LEU A 145 7.14 4.39 -11.00
C LEU A 145 6.71 3.61 -12.23
N ARG A 146 5.88 2.60 -12.01
CA ARG A 146 5.07 1.92 -13.02
C ARG A 146 3.61 1.99 -12.62
N VAL A 147 2.74 2.35 -13.55
CA VAL A 147 1.28 2.35 -13.33
C VAL A 147 0.64 1.29 -14.19
N VAL A 148 -0.20 0.47 -13.58
CA VAL A 148 -1.00 -0.59 -14.20
C VAL A 148 -2.46 -0.21 -14.04
N LEU A 149 -3.13 0.08 -15.16
CA LEU A 149 -4.58 0.30 -15.16
C LEU A 149 -5.28 -1.07 -15.15
N ALA A 150 -5.70 -1.51 -13.97
CA ALA A 150 -6.36 -2.79 -13.77
C ALA A 150 -7.17 -2.81 -12.48
N ASP A 151 -8.16 -3.70 -12.39
CA ASP A 151 -8.76 -4.07 -11.11
C ASP A 151 -7.82 -5.06 -10.40
N ALA A 152 -7.42 -4.73 -9.17
CA ALA A 152 -6.55 -5.58 -8.37
C ALA A 152 -7.15 -6.98 -8.09
N LEU A 153 -8.46 -7.12 -8.15
CA LEU A 153 -9.17 -8.40 -8.03
C LEU A 153 -8.97 -9.31 -9.25
N THR A 154 -8.54 -8.77 -10.38
CA THR A 154 -8.28 -9.53 -11.61
C THR A 154 -6.82 -9.93 -11.80
N ILE A 155 -5.95 -9.56 -10.87
CA ILE A 155 -4.54 -9.96 -10.88
C ILE A 155 -4.44 -11.42 -10.44
N ASP A 156 -4.29 -12.33 -11.38
CA ASP A 156 -4.25 -13.79 -11.18
C ASP A 156 -2.83 -14.38 -11.27
N ALA A 157 -1.87 -13.61 -11.80
CA ALA A 157 -0.48 -14.02 -11.95
C ALA A 157 0.45 -12.80 -12.00
N PRO A 158 1.78 -12.96 -11.75
CA PRO A 158 2.76 -11.87 -11.88
C PRO A 158 2.76 -11.19 -13.26
N ALA A 159 2.46 -11.94 -14.32
CA ALA A 159 2.38 -11.43 -15.68
C ALA A 159 1.29 -10.34 -15.86
N ALA A 160 0.21 -10.39 -15.07
CA ALA A 160 -0.86 -9.39 -15.11
C ALA A 160 -0.38 -7.99 -14.68
N LEU A 161 0.76 -7.88 -13.98
CA LEU A 161 1.40 -6.59 -13.67
C LEU A 161 2.12 -6.00 -14.88
N GLY A 162 2.23 -6.76 -15.99
CA GLY A 162 2.88 -6.33 -17.24
C GLY A 162 4.31 -5.82 -17.03
N MET A 163 5.04 -6.39 -16.08
CA MET A 163 6.40 -5.97 -15.77
C MET A 163 7.37 -6.42 -16.87
N PRO A 164 8.45 -5.64 -17.14
CA PRO A 164 9.53 -6.14 -17.98
C PRO A 164 10.09 -7.46 -17.44
N GLU A 165 10.52 -8.35 -18.32
CA GLU A 165 10.99 -9.70 -17.96
C GLU A 165 12.12 -9.70 -16.92
N ASN A 166 12.99 -8.69 -16.97
CA ASN A 166 14.12 -8.54 -16.04
C ASN A 166 13.83 -7.58 -14.86
N ALA A 167 12.60 -7.11 -14.71
CA ALA A 167 12.25 -6.24 -13.58
C ALA A 167 12.05 -7.08 -12.31
N PRO A 168 12.56 -6.62 -11.15
CA PRO A 168 12.36 -7.35 -9.90
C PRO A 168 10.88 -7.39 -9.53
N ALA A 169 10.35 -8.59 -9.31
CA ALA A 169 8.98 -8.77 -8.86
C ALA A 169 8.74 -8.04 -7.53
N PRO A 170 7.52 -7.52 -7.29
CA PRO A 170 7.20 -6.91 -6.01
C PRO A 170 7.30 -7.92 -4.88
N THR A 171 8.05 -7.55 -3.83
CA THR A 171 8.24 -8.37 -2.63
C THR A 171 7.42 -7.86 -1.46
N ARG A 172 6.86 -6.67 -1.59
CA ARG A 172 6.09 -5.99 -0.54
C ARG A 172 4.84 -5.34 -1.14
N LEU A 173 3.72 -5.52 -0.46
CA LEU A 173 2.49 -4.77 -0.71
C LEU A 173 2.37 -3.65 0.33
N VAL A 174 2.15 -2.41 -0.13
CA VAL A 174 1.78 -1.29 0.73
C VAL A 174 0.59 -0.59 0.10
N ALA A 175 -0.53 -0.47 0.83
CA ALA A 175 -1.75 0.09 0.26
C ALA A 175 -2.65 0.76 1.31
N ASN A 176 -3.41 1.76 0.84
CA ASN A 176 -4.55 2.31 1.55
C ASN A 176 -5.82 1.78 0.89
N LEU A 177 -6.42 0.73 1.45
CA LEU A 177 -7.51 0.02 0.80
C LEU A 177 -8.89 0.43 1.34
N PRO A 178 -9.88 0.61 0.44
CA PRO A 178 -11.26 0.74 0.84
C PRO A 178 -11.72 -0.50 1.61
N TYR A 179 -12.53 -0.26 2.65
CA TYR A 179 -12.95 -1.29 3.60
C TYR A 179 -13.62 -2.50 2.93
N ASN A 180 -14.44 -2.27 1.91
CA ASN A 180 -15.24 -3.30 1.24
C ASN A 180 -14.42 -4.26 0.35
N ILE A 181 -13.23 -3.83 -0.10
CA ILE A 181 -12.39 -4.63 -1.01
C ILE A 181 -11.06 -5.08 -0.38
N ALA A 182 -10.70 -4.57 0.80
CA ALA A 182 -9.40 -4.85 1.41
C ALA A 182 -9.13 -6.35 1.57
N VAL A 183 -10.09 -7.11 2.12
CA VAL A 183 -9.94 -8.56 2.33
C VAL A 183 -9.83 -9.31 0.99
N PRO A 184 -10.77 -9.17 0.04
CA PRO A 184 -10.66 -9.86 -1.25
C PRO A 184 -9.37 -9.49 -1.99
N VAL A 185 -8.97 -8.22 -2.04
CA VAL A 185 -7.72 -7.79 -2.70
C VAL A 185 -6.50 -8.48 -2.08
N LEU A 186 -6.37 -8.48 -0.75
CA LEU A 186 -5.27 -9.14 -0.07
C LEU A 186 -5.19 -10.63 -0.40
N LEU A 187 -6.33 -11.33 -0.36
CA LEU A 187 -6.37 -12.76 -0.64
C LEU A 187 -6.03 -13.08 -2.09
N THR A 188 -6.55 -12.29 -3.04
CA THR A 188 -6.22 -12.42 -4.46
C THR A 188 -4.74 -12.24 -4.70
N LEU A 189 -4.16 -11.15 -4.19
CA LEU A 189 -2.75 -10.84 -4.43
C LEU A 189 -1.79 -11.83 -3.73
N PHE A 190 -2.13 -12.31 -2.54
CA PHE A 190 -1.33 -13.35 -1.87
C PHE A 190 -1.36 -14.69 -2.62
N ALA A 191 -2.48 -15.02 -3.27
CA ALA A 191 -2.57 -16.22 -4.10
C ALA A 191 -1.81 -16.06 -5.43
N ALA A 192 -1.95 -14.89 -6.06
CA ALA A 192 -1.43 -14.62 -7.40
C ALA A 192 0.07 -14.28 -7.42
N LEU A 193 0.59 -13.68 -6.37
CA LEU A 193 1.96 -13.14 -6.32
C LEU A 193 2.80 -13.83 -5.23
N PRO A 194 3.41 -14.99 -5.53
CA PRO A 194 4.11 -15.81 -4.54
C PRO A 194 5.36 -15.13 -3.95
N ASP A 195 5.91 -14.13 -4.65
CA ASP A 195 7.08 -13.36 -4.18
C ASP A 195 6.72 -12.28 -3.17
N LEU A 196 5.43 -11.96 -2.96
CA LEU A 196 5.00 -11.05 -1.91
C LEU A 196 5.36 -11.62 -0.54
N GLY A 197 6.46 -11.14 0.04
CA GLY A 197 6.97 -11.55 1.35
C GLY A 197 6.26 -10.84 2.51
N SER A 198 5.67 -9.66 2.27
CA SER A 198 4.96 -8.89 3.29
C SER A 198 3.88 -8.01 2.68
N ALA A 199 2.88 -7.66 3.50
CA ALA A 199 1.88 -6.67 3.17
C ALA A 199 1.64 -5.74 4.36
N THR A 200 1.56 -4.44 4.07
CA THR A 200 1.15 -3.42 5.03
C THR A 200 -0.01 -2.66 4.43
N VAL A 201 -1.15 -2.74 5.07
CA VAL A 201 -2.37 -2.09 4.58
C VAL A 201 -2.98 -1.19 5.64
N MET A 202 -3.41 -0.02 5.21
CA MET A 202 -4.21 0.86 6.02
C MET A 202 -5.68 0.54 5.74
N VAL A 203 -6.40 0.18 6.80
CA VAL A 203 -7.82 -0.17 6.76
C VAL A 203 -8.52 0.37 8.01
N GLN A 204 -9.84 0.40 8.00
CA GLN A 204 -10.60 0.75 9.21
C GLN A 204 -10.33 -0.26 10.33
N ALA A 205 -10.35 0.20 11.59
CA ALA A 205 -10.00 -0.60 12.77
C ALA A 205 -10.80 -1.92 12.86
N GLU A 206 -12.10 -1.90 12.57
CA GLU A 206 -12.93 -3.11 12.58
C GLU A 206 -12.51 -4.14 11.53
N VAL A 207 -11.96 -3.70 10.39
CA VAL A 207 -11.42 -4.59 9.35
C VAL A 207 -10.09 -5.18 9.82
N ALA A 208 -9.24 -4.36 10.42
CA ALA A 208 -7.99 -4.81 11.02
C ALA A 208 -8.24 -5.87 12.10
N ASP A 209 -9.18 -5.62 13.01
CA ASP A 209 -9.57 -6.56 14.07
C ASP A 209 -10.07 -7.90 13.51
N ARG A 210 -10.78 -7.89 12.37
CA ARG A 210 -11.22 -9.12 11.70
C ARG A 210 -10.08 -9.86 11.00
N LEU A 211 -9.13 -9.14 10.39
CA LEU A 211 -7.99 -9.74 9.70
C LEU A 211 -7.01 -10.40 10.68
N THR A 212 -6.81 -9.78 11.86
CA THR A 212 -5.82 -10.20 12.87
C THR A 212 -6.42 -11.01 14.02
N ALA A 213 -7.73 -11.33 13.96
CA ALA A 213 -8.42 -12.03 15.04
C ALA A 213 -7.81 -13.41 15.30
N ALA A 214 -7.54 -13.70 16.58
CA ALA A 214 -7.09 -15.02 17.01
C ALA A 214 -8.25 -16.04 17.06
N PRO A 215 -7.99 -17.34 16.85
CA PRO A 215 -8.98 -18.38 17.05
C PRO A 215 -9.65 -18.29 18.43
N GLY A 216 -10.97 -18.42 18.45
CA GLY A 216 -11.77 -18.33 19.68
C GLY A 216 -12.18 -16.91 20.09
N SER A 217 -11.65 -15.85 19.45
CA SER A 217 -12.10 -14.49 19.70
C SER A 217 -13.46 -14.20 19.05
N ARG A 218 -14.17 -13.19 19.57
CA ARG A 218 -15.50 -12.80 19.09
C ARG A 218 -15.49 -12.26 17.64
N THR A 219 -14.37 -11.75 17.20
CA THR A 219 -14.14 -11.18 15.86
C THR A 219 -13.60 -12.22 14.85
N TYR A 220 -13.24 -13.42 15.31
CA TYR A 220 -12.72 -14.48 14.45
C TYR A 220 -13.78 -14.99 13.48
N ARG A 221 -13.56 -14.83 12.19
CA ARG A 221 -14.47 -15.14 11.09
C ARG A 221 -13.68 -15.66 9.88
N VAL A 222 -14.39 -15.94 8.79
CA VAL A 222 -13.79 -16.40 7.53
C VAL A 222 -12.61 -15.53 7.05
N PRO A 223 -12.66 -14.20 7.12
CA PRO A 223 -11.49 -13.38 6.78
C PRO A 223 -10.26 -13.71 7.63
N SER A 224 -10.42 -13.90 8.95
CA SER A 224 -9.32 -14.27 9.85
C SER A 224 -8.67 -15.58 9.47
N VAL A 225 -9.51 -16.61 9.17
CA VAL A 225 -9.04 -17.93 8.74
C VAL A 225 -8.26 -17.84 7.44
N LYS A 226 -8.83 -17.16 6.44
CA LYS A 226 -8.21 -17.03 5.12
C LYS A 226 -6.90 -16.23 5.20
N THR A 227 -6.88 -15.16 5.96
CA THR A 227 -5.66 -14.37 6.16
C THR A 227 -4.57 -15.22 6.86
N ALA A 228 -4.93 -15.96 7.90
CA ALA A 228 -4.01 -16.84 8.59
C ALA A 228 -3.49 -18.01 7.73
N TRP A 229 -4.17 -18.34 6.64
CA TRP A 229 -3.69 -19.34 5.67
C TRP A 229 -2.49 -18.82 4.87
N TYR A 230 -2.54 -17.57 4.43
CA TYR A 230 -1.47 -16.94 3.64
C TYR A 230 -0.44 -16.20 4.49
N ALA A 231 -0.83 -15.74 5.65
CA ALA A 231 0.02 -14.94 6.53
C ALA A 231 -0.09 -15.47 7.98
N ALA A 232 1.04 -15.73 8.63
CA ALA A 232 1.04 -16.02 10.06
C ALA A 232 0.76 -14.72 10.83
N ALA A 233 -0.24 -14.74 11.71
CA ALA A 233 -0.53 -13.70 12.67
C ALA A 233 0.36 -13.87 13.92
#